data_0a77a216b84ac2bf5b837be48dd9b31d
#
_entry.id   0a77a216b84ac2bf5b837be48dd9b31d
#
_cell.length_a   1.000
_cell.length_b   1.000
_cell.length_c   1.000
_cell.angle_alpha   90.00
_cell.angle_beta   90.00
_cell.angle_gamma   90.00
#
_symmetry.space_group_name_H-M   'P 1'
#
loop_
_entity.id
_entity.type
_entity.pdbx_description
1 polymer ?
#
loop_
_entity_poly.entity_id
_entity_poly.type
_entity_poly.pdbx_seq_one_letter_code
_entity_poly.pdbx_strand_id
1 'polypeptide(L)'
;MIFSQEEFNSRIAKVKQSMNKRGVDILLTTDPSNMNYLTGYDGWSFYVPQGVIVAIDEEQPYWFGRKQDSNGARITTHLNEENIFGYPENLIQSPPLHPYDFVVQMFKDKKWSDKNIGVEMDSYYYTAENHKRLIDNLTNAKFINAHLLINWVRYIKSEKEIKYMKDAGILVKAG
;
A
#
# COMPACT_ATOMS: atom_id res chain seq x y z
N MET A 1 -12.84 -9.16 9.89
CA MET A 1 -11.54 -8.47 10.13
C MET A 1 -10.99 -8.84 11.50
N ILE A 2 -9.68 -9.02 11.62
CA ILE A 2 -8.99 -9.41 12.86
C ILE A 2 -8.82 -8.19 13.80
N PHE A 3 -8.62 -7.00 13.24
CA PHE A 3 -8.49 -5.74 13.99
C PHE A 3 -9.71 -4.86 13.79
N SER A 4 -9.96 -3.96 14.74
CA SER A 4 -11.05 -2.98 14.65
C SER A 4 -10.69 -1.79 13.75
N GLN A 5 -11.69 -1.02 13.35
CA GLN A 5 -11.50 0.21 12.59
C GLN A 5 -10.60 1.21 13.33
N GLU A 6 -10.77 1.33 14.65
CA GLU A 6 -9.97 2.24 15.50
C GLU A 6 -8.48 1.84 15.49
N GLU A 7 -8.19 0.53 15.48
CA GLU A 7 -6.81 0.05 15.38
C GLU A 7 -6.20 0.45 14.02
N PHE A 8 -6.92 0.27 12.90
CA PHE A 8 -6.46 0.70 11.59
C PHE A 8 -6.28 2.22 11.51
N ASN A 9 -7.23 2.99 12.03
CA ASN A 9 -7.12 4.45 12.08
C ASN A 9 -5.89 4.91 12.87
N SER A 10 -5.60 4.25 14.00
CA SER A 10 -4.39 4.51 14.80
C SER A 10 -3.10 4.21 14.03
N ARG A 11 -3.06 3.08 13.30
CA ARG A 11 -1.92 2.69 12.46
C ARG A 11 -1.67 3.69 11.35
N ILE A 12 -2.72 4.09 10.62
CA ILE A 12 -2.67 5.09 9.55
C ILE A 12 -2.17 6.42 10.09
N ALA A 13 -2.68 6.87 11.24
CA ALA A 13 -2.22 8.11 11.89
C ALA A 13 -0.72 8.10 12.21
N LYS A 14 -0.19 6.99 12.75
CA LYS A 14 1.24 6.82 13.03
C LYS A 14 2.08 6.84 11.75
N VAL A 15 1.61 6.20 10.68
CA VAL A 15 2.28 6.23 9.37
C VAL A 15 2.29 7.64 8.81
N LYS A 16 1.19 8.38 8.86
CA LYS A 16 1.12 9.79 8.43
C LYS A 16 2.05 10.70 9.24
N GLN A 17 2.19 10.47 10.53
CA GLN A 17 3.20 11.18 11.34
C GLN A 17 4.63 10.91 10.85
N SER A 18 4.93 9.66 10.47
CA SER A 18 6.24 9.30 9.90
C SER A 18 6.45 9.89 8.50
N MET A 19 5.40 9.93 7.67
CA MET A 19 5.40 10.61 6.37
C MET A 19 5.72 12.09 6.52
N ASN A 20 5.02 12.79 7.42
CA ASN A 20 5.26 14.21 7.71
C ASN A 20 6.71 14.49 8.10
N LYS A 21 7.30 13.68 8.97
CA LYS A 21 8.70 13.82 9.39
C LYS A 21 9.70 13.67 8.23
N ARG A 22 9.32 12.95 7.18
CA ARG A 22 10.16 12.69 5.99
C ARG A 22 9.78 13.60 4.81
N GLY A 23 8.80 14.49 4.95
CA GLY A 23 8.31 15.35 3.87
C GLY A 23 7.64 14.57 2.74
N VAL A 24 6.95 13.49 3.05
CA VAL A 24 6.22 12.63 2.11
C VAL A 24 4.75 12.99 2.18
N ASP A 25 4.17 13.41 1.05
CA ASP A 25 2.74 13.74 0.94
C ASP A 25 1.91 12.50 0.58
N ILE A 26 2.44 11.68 -0.32
CA ILE A 26 1.81 10.44 -0.81
C ILE A 26 2.79 9.29 -0.60
N LEU A 27 2.37 8.22 0.05
CA LEU A 27 3.17 7.01 0.26
C LEU A 27 2.58 5.86 -0.54
N LEU A 28 3.39 5.30 -1.44
CA LEU A 28 3.07 4.08 -2.19
C LEU A 28 3.85 2.92 -1.57
N THR A 29 3.13 1.94 -1.03
CA THR A 29 3.69 0.68 -0.51
C THR A 29 3.23 -0.50 -1.33
N THR A 30 4.12 -1.44 -1.58
CA THR A 30 3.87 -2.68 -2.32
C THR A 30 4.23 -3.93 -1.52
N ASP A 31 4.86 -3.77 -0.35
CA ASP A 31 5.14 -4.88 0.56
C ASP A 31 3.84 -5.45 1.14
N PRO A 32 3.56 -6.77 0.99
CA PRO A 32 2.31 -7.38 1.46
C PRO A 32 2.05 -7.17 2.95
N SER A 33 3.09 -7.22 3.77
CA SER A 33 2.92 -7.03 5.22
C SER A 33 2.57 -5.58 5.56
N ASN A 34 3.09 -4.61 4.80
CA ASN A 34 2.75 -3.20 4.96
C ASN A 34 1.33 -2.91 4.45
N MET A 35 0.93 -3.52 3.33
CA MET A 35 -0.45 -3.44 2.84
C MET A 35 -1.43 -4.00 3.87
N ASN A 36 -1.15 -5.20 4.43
CA ASN A 36 -1.98 -5.80 5.47
C ASN A 36 -2.06 -4.92 6.72
N TYR A 37 -0.94 -4.37 7.18
CA TYR A 37 -0.90 -3.49 8.36
C TYR A 37 -1.80 -2.27 8.20
N LEU A 38 -1.83 -1.68 7.02
CA LEU A 38 -2.59 -0.46 6.73
C LEU A 38 -4.08 -0.71 6.47
N THR A 39 -4.42 -1.83 5.86
CA THR A 39 -5.77 -2.04 5.31
C THR A 39 -6.46 -3.32 5.77
N GLY A 40 -5.70 -4.28 6.29
CA GLY A 40 -6.18 -5.63 6.53
C GLY A 40 -6.16 -6.52 5.30
N TYR A 41 -5.69 -6.04 4.14
CA TYR A 41 -5.63 -6.83 2.92
C TYR A 41 -4.82 -8.11 3.14
N ASP A 42 -5.49 -9.25 3.02
CA ASP A 42 -4.91 -10.57 3.28
C ASP A 42 -4.70 -11.36 1.98
N GLY A 43 -4.22 -10.66 0.97
CA GLY A 43 -3.84 -11.21 -0.31
C GLY A 43 -2.46 -10.73 -0.75
N TRP A 44 -1.87 -11.44 -1.69
CA TRP A 44 -0.67 -10.98 -2.37
C TRP A 44 -0.61 -11.53 -3.79
N SER A 45 0.17 -10.91 -4.64
CA SER A 45 0.41 -11.40 -5.98
C SER A 45 1.91 -11.46 -6.25
N PHE A 46 2.34 -12.53 -6.91
CA PHE A 46 3.74 -12.71 -7.25
C PHE A 46 4.15 -11.90 -8.50
N TYR A 47 3.32 -11.87 -9.53
CA TYR A 47 3.68 -11.35 -10.85
C TYR A 47 2.84 -10.17 -11.35
N VAL A 48 1.73 -9.87 -10.70
CA VAL A 48 0.92 -8.68 -11.03
C VAL A 48 1.07 -7.62 -9.96
N PRO A 49 1.36 -6.37 -10.35
CA PRO A 49 1.50 -5.28 -9.39
C PRO A 49 0.24 -5.04 -8.58
N GLN A 50 0.40 -4.90 -7.29
CA GLN A 50 -0.63 -4.38 -6.37
C GLN A 50 0.04 -3.51 -5.30
N GLY A 51 -0.73 -2.66 -4.68
CA GLY A 51 -0.21 -1.78 -3.65
C GLY A 51 -1.29 -1.04 -2.89
N VAL A 52 -0.83 -0.33 -1.88
CA VAL A 52 -1.64 0.59 -1.07
C VAL A 52 -1.02 1.98 -1.12
N ILE A 53 -1.86 2.99 -1.29
CA ILE A 53 -1.46 4.39 -1.31
C ILE A 53 -2.06 5.08 -0.09
N VAL A 54 -1.21 5.75 0.68
CA VAL A 54 -1.61 6.61 1.80
C VAL A 54 -1.36 8.06 1.39
N ALA A 55 -2.40 8.87 1.33
CA ALA A 55 -2.28 10.32 1.16
C ALA A 55 -2.46 11.02 2.51
N ILE A 56 -1.67 12.07 2.75
CA ILE A 56 -1.60 12.68 4.08
C ILE A 56 -2.90 13.39 4.47
N ASP A 57 -3.60 13.92 3.47
CA ASP A 57 -4.84 14.69 3.56
C ASP A 57 -6.12 13.86 3.36
N GLU A 58 -6.00 12.58 3.02
CA GLU A 58 -7.14 11.68 2.83
C GLU A 58 -7.40 10.82 4.08
N GLU A 59 -8.63 10.50 4.38
CA GLU A 59 -8.99 9.76 5.60
C GLU A 59 -8.52 8.31 5.56
N GLN A 60 -8.81 7.61 4.47
CA GLN A 60 -8.48 6.19 4.28
C GLN A 60 -7.39 6.01 3.22
N PRO A 61 -6.62 4.93 3.29
CA PRO A 61 -5.76 4.49 2.20
C PRO A 61 -6.56 4.07 0.95
N TYR A 62 -5.85 3.95 -0.16
CA TYR A 62 -6.35 3.39 -1.41
C TYR A 62 -5.63 2.09 -1.71
N TRP A 63 -6.38 1.05 -2.07
CA TRP A 63 -5.82 -0.19 -2.60
C TRP A 63 -5.91 -0.17 -4.13
N PHE A 64 -4.87 -0.64 -4.81
CA PHE A 64 -4.93 -0.92 -6.24
C PHE A 64 -4.33 -2.30 -6.54
N GLY A 65 -4.85 -2.94 -7.57
CA GLY A 65 -4.40 -4.23 -8.04
C GLY A 65 -5.17 -4.68 -9.26
N ARG A 66 -4.97 -5.90 -9.68
CA ARG A 66 -5.72 -6.53 -10.75
C ARG A 66 -7.22 -6.52 -10.43
N LYS A 67 -8.09 -6.27 -11.43
CA LYS A 67 -9.55 -6.21 -11.23
C LYS A 67 -10.11 -7.47 -10.55
N GLN A 68 -9.61 -8.65 -10.91
CA GLN A 68 -10.00 -9.90 -10.27
C GLN A 68 -9.65 -9.93 -8.78
N ASP A 69 -8.48 -9.42 -8.40
CA ASP A 69 -7.97 -9.43 -7.03
C ASP A 69 -8.69 -8.39 -6.14
N SER A 70 -9.36 -7.39 -6.75
CA SER A 70 -10.15 -6.40 -6.01
C SER A 70 -11.30 -7.04 -5.21
N ASN A 71 -11.77 -8.23 -5.58
CA ASN A 71 -12.74 -8.98 -4.79
C ASN A 71 -12.16 -9.41 -3.43
N GLY A 72 -10.89 -9.80 -3.40
CA GLY A 72 -10.17 -10.08 -2.17
C GLY A 72 -10.04 -8.84 -1.29
N ALA A 73 -9.71 -7.69 -1.91
CA ALA A 73 -9.63 -6.42 -1.19
C ALA A 73 -10.97 -6.02 -0.56
N ARG A 74 -12.09 -6.17 -1.26
CA ARG A 74 -13.45 -5.89 -0.74
C ARG A 74 -13.82 -6.74 0.48
N ILE A 75 -13.35 -7.99 0.52
CA ILE A 75 -13.71 -8.92 1.59
C ILE A 75 -12.81 -8.75 2.81
N THR A 76 -11.52 -8.47 2.60
CA THR A 76 -10.52 -8.53 3.68
C THR A 76 -10.18 -7.16 4.27
N THR A 77 -10.38 -6.07 3.51
CA THR A 77 -10.01 -4.72 4.00
C THR A 77 -11.15 -4.02 4.74
N HIS A 78 -10.77 -2.96 5.46
CA HIS A 78 -11.72 -2.01 6.07
C HIS A 78 -12.03 -0.81 5.15
N LEU A 79 -11.52 -0.82 3.92
CA LEU A 79 -11.64 0.30 2.98
C LEU A 79 -13.06 0.41 2.43
N ASN A 80 -13.48 1.64 2.17
CA ASN A 80 -14.69 1.91 1.41
C ASN A 80 -14.52 1.45 -0.05
N GLU A 81 -15.61 1.13 -0.73
CA GLU A 81 -15.60 0.63 -2.12
C GLU A 81 -14.91 1.60 -3.08
N GLU A 82 -15.12 2.91 -2.89
CA GLU A 82 -14.49 3.97 -3.69
C GLU A 82 -12.97 4.09 -3.53
N ASN A 83 -12.41 3.40 -2.54
CA ASN A 83 -10.97 3.36 -2.28
C ASN A 83 -10.30 2.08 -2.79
N ILE A 84 -11.06 1.23 -3.50
CA ILE A 84 -10.55 -0.04 -4.06
C ILE A 84 -10.54 0.06 -5.59
N PHE A 85 -9.35 0.10 -6.17
CA PHE A 85 -9.12 0.34 -7.60
C PHE A 85 -8.59 -0.92 -8.30
N GLY A 86 -9.41 -1.49 -9.17
CA GLY A 86 -9.04 -2.65 -9.99
C GLY A 86 -8.65 -2.24 -11.41
N TYR A 87 -7.37 -2.38 -11.80
CA TYR A 87 -6.97 -2.17 -13.18
C TYR A 87 -7.37 -3.34 -14.09
N PRO A 88 -7.63 -3.05 -15.40
CA PRO A 88 -8.12 -4.05 -16.34
C PRO A 88 -7.05 -5.06 -16.76
N GLU A 89 -7.49 -6.25 -17.16
CA GLU A 89 -6.64 -7.40 -17.53
C GLU A 89 -5.69 -7.15 -18.70
N ASN A 90 -6.07 -6.27 -19.64
CA ASN A 90 -5.27 -5.95 -20.81
C ASN A 90 -3.97 -5.18 -20.50
N LEU A 91 -3.77 -4.77 -19.25
CA LEU A 91 -2.51 -4.15 -18.79
C LEU A 91 -1.49 -5.20 -18.30
N ILE A 92 -1.90 -6.47 -18.15
CA ILE A 92 -1.06 -7.51 -17.57
C ILE A 92 -0.25 -8.20 -18.67
N GLN A 93 1.08 -8.16 -18.54
CA GLN A 93 2.02 -8.82 -19.49
C GLN A 93 1.74 -8.48 -20.96
N SER A 94 1.32 -7.24 -21.25
CA SER A 94 0.90 -6.77 -22.57
C SER A 94 1.69 -5.55 -23.06
N PRO A 95 3.01 -5.63 -23.24
CA PRO A 95 3.79 -4.49 -23.73
C PRO A 95 3.22 -3.93 -25.04
N PRO A 96 3.20 -2.60 -25.23
CA PRO A 96 3.83 -1.58 -24.37
C PRO A 96 3.01 -1.14 -23.16
N LEU A 97 1.83 -1.70 -22.93
CA LEU A 97 0.96 -1.37 -21.78
C LEU A 97 1.51 -1.94 -20.47
N HIS A 98 1.22 -1.27 -19.36
CA HIS A 98 1.69 -1.69 -18.05
C HIS A 98 0.68 -1.33 -16.94
N PRO A 99 0.52 -2.14 -15.87
CA PRO A 99 -0.37 -1.82 -14.74
C PRO A 99 -0.12 -0.45 -14.09
N TYR A 100 1.13 0.02 -14.08
CA TYR A 100 1.47 1.33 -13.55
C TYR A 100 1.02 2.50 -14.44
N ASP A 101 0.61 2.28 -15.69
CA ASP A 101 -0.06 3.30 -16.50
C ASP A 101 -1.42 3.69 -15.86
N PHE A 102 -2.11 2.69 -15.30
CA PHE A 102 -3.32 2.91 -14.50
C PHE A 102 -3.02 3.67 -13.20
N VAL A 103 -1.94 3.30 -12.49
CA VAL A 103 -1.51 4.00 -11.27
C VAL A 103 -1.16 5.46 -11.57
N VAL A 104 -0.45 5.73 -12.65
CA VAL A 104 -0.17 7.10 -13.14
C VAL A 104 -1.47 7.89 -13.35
N GLN A 105 -2.45 7.28 -14.02
CA GLN A 105 -3.74 7.95 -14.26
C GLN A 105 -4.46 8.24 -12.93
N MET A 106 -4.45 7.29 -11.99
CA MET A 106 -5.01 7.49 -10.66
C MET A 106 -4.35 8.67 -9.92
N PHE A 107 -3.01 8.80 -10.01
CA PHE A 107 -2.29 9.93 -9.41
C PHE A 107 -2.70 11.28 -10.06
N LYS A 108 -2.90 11.29 -11.38
CA LYS A 108 -3.38 12.49 -12.11
C LYS A 108 -4.80 12.87 -11.69
N ASP A 109 -5.70 11.91 -11.64
CA ASP A 109 -7.10 12.13 -11.26
C ASP A 109 -7.25 12.64 -9.83
N LYS A 110 -6.40 12.16 -8.92
CA LYS A 110 -6.32 12.60 -7.52
C LYS A 110 -5.54 13.90 -7.34
N LYS A 111 -4.98 14.50 -8.39
CA LYS A 111 -4.17 15.73 -8.35
C LYS A 111 -2.89 15.58 -7.50
N TRP A 112 -2.26 14.41 -7.58
CA TRP A 112 -0.99 14.11 -6.85
C TRP A 112 0.25 14.23 -7.74
N SER A 113 0.13 14.75 -8.95
CA SER A 113 1.20 14.76 -9.96
C SER A 113 2.37 15.70 -9.64
N ASP A 114 2.24 16.56 -8.63
CA ASP A 114 3.24 17.53 -8.18
C ASP A 114 3.65 17.35 -6.71
N LYS A 115 3.25 16.22 -6.10
CA LYS A 115 3.47 15.92 -4.68
C LYS A 115 4.83 15.25 -4.44
N ASN A 116 5.23 15.24 -3.17
CA ASN A 116 6.34 14.42 -2.69
C ASN A 116 5.85 12.99 -2.50
N ILE A 117 6.26 12.10 -3.40
CA ILE A 117 5.80 10.70 -3.45
C ILE A 117 6.88 9.81 -2.83
N GLY A 118 6.57 9.22 -1.69
CA GLY A 118 7.39 8.18 -1.07
C GLY A 118 7.12 6.83 -1.70
N VAL A 119 8.18 6.11 -2.08
CA VAL A 119 8.11 4.75 -2.63
C VAL A 119 9.08 3.83 -1.90
N GLU A 120 8.73 2.56 -1.76
CA GLU A 120 9.59 1.55 -1.12
C GLU A 120 10.61 1.02 -2.14
N MET A 121 11.72 1.77 -2.34
CA MET A 121 12.71 1.52 -3.39
C MET A 121 13.38 0.15 -3.32
N ASP A 122 13.41 -0.49 -2.15
CA ASP A 122 14.01 -1.81 -1.93
C ASP A 122 12.96 -2.90 -1.66
N SER A 123 11.71 -2.66 -2.08
CA SER A 123 10.65 -3.67 -2.01
C SER A 123 10.76 -4.66 -3.17
N TYR A 124 10.66 -5.94 -2.88
CA TYR A 124 10.62 -7.01 -3.87
C TYR A 124 9.51 -6.84 -4.92
N TYR A 125 8.43 -6.18 -4.53
CA TYR A 125 7.21 -5.97 -5.33
C TYR A 125 7.19 -4.62 -6.04
N TYR A 126 8.24 -3.80 -5.89
CA TYR A 126 8.40 -2.51 -6.57
C TYR A 126 9.55 -2.57 -7.56
N THR A 127 9.25 -2.92 -8.80
CA THR A 127 10.26 -3.12 -9.83
C THR A 127 10.79 -1.79 -10.40
N ALA A 128 11.94 -1.85 -11.05
CA ALA A 128 12.49 -0.70 -11.77
C ALA A 128 11.53 -0.17 -12.85
N GLU A 129 10.78 -1.05 -13.53
CA GLU A 129 9.79 -0.65 -14.53
C GLU A 129 8.63 0.09 -13.88
N ASN A 130 8.15 -0.36 -12.70
CA ASN A 130 7.13 0.36 -11.93
C ASN A 130 7.57 1.79 -11.64
N HIS A 131 8.82 1.94 -11.16
CA HIS A 131 9.40 3.25 -10.86
C HIS A 131 9.53 4.12 -12.10
N LYS A 132 10.06 3.54 -13.19
CA LYS A 132 10.22 4.24 -14.46
C LYS A 132 8.89 4.79 -15.00
N ARG A 133 7.81 4.02 -14.96
CA ARG A 133 6.48 4.48 -15.38
C ARG A 133 6.02 5.70 -14.58
N LEU A 134 6.25 5.71 -13.28
CA LEU A 134 5.89 6.85 -12.44
C LEU A 134 6.72 8.10 -12.79
N ILE A 135 8.04 8.00 -12.78
CA ILE A 135 8.92 9.18 -13.01
C ILE A 135 8.78 9.77 -14.41
N ASP A 136 8.61 8.93 -15.44
CA ASP A 136 8.46 9.39 -16.82
C ASP A 136 7.14 10.14 -17.05
N ASN A 137 6.10 9.83 -16.27
CA ASN A 137 4.75 10.37 -16.48
C ASN A 137 4.27 11.36 -15.41
N LEU A 138 4.97 11.46 -14.27
CA LEU A 138 4.69 12.39 -13.18
C LEU A 138 5.92 13.32 -12.99
N THR A 139 6.28 14.02 -14.04
CA THR A 139 7.53 14.80 -14.14
C THR A 139 7.63 15.96 -13.14
N ASN A 140 6.52 16.42 -12.59
CA ASN A 140 6.49 17.46 -11.56
C ASN A 140 6.53 16.91 -10.14
N ALA A 141 6.38 15.59 -9.95
CA ALA A 141 6.46 14.95 -8.66
C ALA A 141 7.92 14.78 -8.19
N LYS A 142 8.11 14.84 -6.88
CA LYS A 142 9.40 14.50 -6.27
C LYS A 142 9.31 13.11 -5.65
N PHE A 143 10.15 12.19 -6.13
CA PHE A 143 10.20 10.83 -5.57
C PHE A 143 11.19 10.74 -4.42
N ILE A 144 10.76 10.17 -3.32
CA ILE A 144 11.53 10.01 -2.08
C ILE A 144 11.61 8.51 -1.75
N ASN A 145 12.81 8.04 -1.42
CA ASN A 145 12.94 6.68 -0.90
C ASN A 145 12.31 6.59 0.50
N ALA A 146 11.18 5.93 0.57
CA ALA A 146 10.43 5.67 1.82
C ALA A 146 10.60 4.22 2.32
N HIS A 147 11.62 3.51 1.84
CA HIS A 147 11.92 2.16 2.32
C HIS A 147 11.98 2.11 3.85
N LEU A 148 11.40 1.07 4.44
CA LEU A 148 11.27 0.84 5.87
C LEU A 148 10.46 1.90 6.64
N LEU A 149 9.80 2.89 6.01
CA LEU A 149 8.99 3.87 6.73
C LEU A 149 7.91 3.19 7.57
N ILE A 150 7.11 2.32 6.96
CA ILE A 150 6.05 1.58 7.64
C ILE A 150 6.64 0.53 8.59
N ASN A 151 7.71 -0.14 8.21
CA ASN A 151 8.37 -1.16 9.03
C ASN A 151 8.80 -0.61 10.39
N TRP A 152 9.34 0.60 10.45
CA TRP A 152 9.69 1.26 11.71
C TRP A 152 8.46 1.63 12.55
N VAL A 153 7.34 2.00 11.92
CA VAL A 153 6.07 2.20 12.64
C VAL A 153 5.56 0.89 13.22
N ARG A 154 5.63 -0.21 12.47
CA ARG A 154 5.21 -1.57 12.87
C ARG A 154 6.16 -2.20 13.91
N TYR A 155 7.36 -1.64 14.10
CA TYR A 155 8.32 -2.18 15.06
C TYR A 155 7.74 -2.19 16.48
N ILE A 156 7.03 -1.15 16.88
CA ILE A 156 6.31 -1.09 18.16
C ILE A 156 4.91 -1.67 17.97
N LYS A 157 4.67 -2.84 18.58
CA LYS A 157 3.41 -3.58 18.47
C LYS A 157 2.36 -3.04 19.43
N SER A 158 1.10 -3.06 19.00
CA SER A 158 -0.04 -2.84 19.88
C SER A 158 -0.24 -4.02 20.84
N GLU A 159 -0.99 -3.82 21.92
CA GLU A 159 -1.33 -4.89 22.86
C GLU A 159 -2.06 -6.04 22.17
N LYS A 160 -2.91 -5.73 21.19
CA LYS A 160 -3.66 -6.72 20.41
C LYS A 160 -2.74 -7.52 19.49
N GLU A 161 -1.78 -6.87 18.85
CA GLU A 161 -0.74 -7.55 18.05
C GLU A 161 0.10 -8.49 18.92
N ILE A 162 0.52 -8.03 20.11
CA ILE A 162 1.26 -8.87 21.06
C ILE A 162 0.43 -10.08 21.49
N LYS A 163 -0.88 -9.90 21.73
CA LYS A 163 -1.77 -11.02 22.06
C LYS A 163 -1.78 -12.06 20.94
N TYR A 164 -2.00 -11.66 19.69
CA TYR A 164 -2.01 -12.59 18.56
C TYR A 164 -0.66 -13.28 18.36
N MET A 165 0.45 -12.59 18.56
CA MET A 165 1.78 -13.20 18.51
C MET A 165 1.96 -14.28 19.58
N LYS A 166 1.46 -14.04 20.80
CA LYS A 166 1.49 -15.05 21.88
C LYS A 166 0.60 -16.24 21.53
N ASP A 167 -0.62 -16.01 21.04
CA ASP A 167 -1.56 -17.06 20.66
C ASP A 167 -0.96 -17.93 19.52
N ALA A 168 -0.34 -17.32 18.53
CA ALA A 168 0.39 -18.02 17.47
C ALA A 168 1.56 -18.87 18.04
N GLY A 169 2.30 -18.33 19.02
CA GLY A 169 3.38 -19.05 19.68
C GLY A 169 2.90 -20.30 20.45
N ILE A 170 1.66 -20.30 20.97
CA ILE A 170 1.08 -21.49 21.61
C ILE A 170 0.81 -22.57 20.56
N LEU A 171 0.26 -22.19 19.38
CA LEU A 171 0.00 -23.14 18.30
C LEU A 171 1.28 -23.81 17.78
N VAL A 172 2.35 -23.02 17.60
CA VAL A 172 3.66 -23.55 17.18
C VAL A 172 4.25 -24.55 18.18
N LYS A 173 3.98 -24.38 19.48
CA LYS A 173 4.45 -25.33 20.51
C LYS A 173 3.61 -26.61 20.56
N ALA A 174 2.38 -26.58 20.08
CA ALA A 174 1.46 -27.71 20.11
C ALA A 174 1.57 -28.64 18.89
N GLY A 175 2.21 -28.19 17.79
CA GLY A 175 2.49 -28.97 16.56
C GLY A 175 3.94 -29.43 16.52
#